data_0f1c40dff9364fba538fac2abf6e860a
#
_entry.id   0f1c40dff9364fba538fac2abf6e860a
#
_cell.length_a   1.000
_cell.length_b   1.000
_cell.length_c   1.000
_cell.angle_alpha   90.00
_cell.angle_beta   90.00
_cell.angle_gamma   90.00
#
_symmetry.space_group_name_H-M   'P 1'
#
loop_
_entity.id
_entity.type
_entity.pdbx_description
1 polymer ?
#
loop_
_entity_poly.entity_id
_entity_poly.type
_entity_poly.pdbx_seq_one_letter_code
_entity_poly.pdbx_strand_id
1 'polypeptide(L)'
;WYPKAVFDAAGYEVPETWDELMALTQQIADDGDTAWCIGIGSGAATGWPATDWTEEMMLRTTSLENYDAWVAGELPFSSPEVKNAIEAWSEIWFNPDYVFGGTDTIVSTMFNDSPAPMFEDPPKCWLHRQGNFITGNFPETAEAGVDYDFFYLPPVGDDYGRPFLVAGDMMSMFNDRPEVRALMEYFTTPESASGWLANGGALAAHLTATPDMYGVDLERGIAEIVNQATAFRFDGSDLMPGEVGSGSFWTAMVDYVSGLSDLDTATAEIDASWPR
;
A
#
# COMPACT_ATOMS: atom_id res chain seq x y z
N TRP A 1 -8.27 1.34 -4.75
CA TRP A 1 -9.27 0.47 -5.32
C TRP A 1 -10.65 0.97 -4.98
N TYR A 2 -11.60 0.85 -5.91
CA TYR A 2 -12.97 1.31 -5.72
C TYR A 2 -13.97 0.48 -6.56
N PRO A 3 -15.24 0.36 -6.14
CA PRO A 3 -16.25 -0.40 -6.86
C PRO A 3 -16.84 0.44 -8.02
N LYS A 4 -16.19 0.37 -9.19
CA LYS A 4 -16.35 1.29 -10.32
C LYS A 4 -17.81 1.55 -10.72
N ALA A 5 -18.57 0.52 -11.01
CA ALA A 5 -19.94 0.69 -11.56
C ALA A 5 -20.85 1.48 -10.60
N VAL A 6 -20.79 1.18 -9.29
CA VAL A 6 -21.61 1.85 -8.29
C VAL A 6 -21.04 3.21 -7.89
N PHE A 7 -19.72 3.37 -7.93
CA PHE A 7 -19.01 4.64 -7.70
C PHE A 7 -19.41 5.67 -8.75
N ASP A 8 -19.34 5.28 -10.04
CA ASP A 8 -19.78 6.11 -11.16
C ASP A 8 -21.28 6.46 -11.06
N ALA A 9 -22.11 5.48 -10.66
CA ALA A 9 -23.56 5.69 -10.50
C ALA A 9 -23.90 6.63 -9.33
N ALA A 10 -23.09 6.63 -8.27
CA ALA A 10 -23.21 7.58 -7.15
C ALA A 10 -22.77 9.00 -7.52
N GLY A 11 -22.07 9.16 -8.64
CA GLY A 11 -21.54 10.44 -9.11
C GLY A 11 -20.27 10.86 -8.39
N TYR A 12 -19.56 9.93 -7.80
CA TYR A 12 -18.23 10.18 -7.22
C TYR A 12 -17.18 10.31 -8.33
N GLU A 13 -16.17 11.13 -8.07
CA GLU A 13 -15.07 11.38 -9.01
C GLU A 13 -13.76 10.87 -8.42
N VAL A 14 -12.90 10.31 -9.28
CA VAL A 14 -11.57 9.84 -8.89
C VAL A 14 -10.70 11.05 -8.51
N PRO A 15 -10.15 11.10 -7.29
CA PRO A 15 -9.36 12.24 -6.83
C PRO A 15 -7.97 12.26 -7.47
N GLU A 16 -7.48 13.45 -7.80
CA GLU A 16 -6.13 13.68 -8.34
C GLU A 16 -5.16 14.26 -7.28
N THR A 17 -5.71 14.81 -6.18
CA THR A 17 -4.97 15.41 -5.07
C THR A 17 -5.40 14.81 -3.74
N TRP A 18 -4.54 14.90 -2.71
CA TRP A 18 -4.89 14.47 -1.36
C TRP A 18 -6.10 15.22 -0.81
N ASP A 19 -6.19 16.52 -1.05
CA ASP A 19 -7.33 17.34 -0.62
C ASP A 19 -8.65 16.85 -1.26
N GLU A 20 -8.62 16.47 -2.54
CA GLU A 20 -9.77 15.87 -3.21
C GLU A 20 -10.11 14.49 -2.66
N LEU A 21 -9.09 13.67 -2.30
CA LEU A 21 -9.31 12.38 -1.65
C LEU A 21 -9.98 12.54 -0.29
N MET A 22 -9.55 13.51 0.51
CA MET A 22 -10.17 13.82 1.80
C MET A 22 -11.57 14.40 1.63
N ALA A 23 -11.79 15.23 0.60
CA ALA A 23 -13.12 15.75 0.27
C ALA A 23 -14.07 14.63 -0.17
N LEU A 24 -13.62 13.67 -1.00
CA LEU A 24 -14.38 12.49 -1.38
C LEU A 24 -14.69 11.62 -0.15
N THR A 25 -13.70 11.41 0.72
CA THR A 25 -13.88 10.65 1.97
C THR A 25 -15.00 11.26 2.83
N GLN A 26 -14.97 12.59 3.00
CA GLN A 26 -16.01 13.31 3.73
C GLN A 26 -17.36 13.28 3.03
N GLN A 27 -17.39 13.42 1.69
CA GLN A 27 -18.63 13.36 0.91
C GLN A 27 -19.33 12.00 1.09
N ILE A 28 -18.59 10.89 1.02
CA ILE A 28 -19.13 9.55 1.22
C ILE A 28 -19.73 9.41 2.65
N ALA A 29 -19.04 9.95 3.66
CA ALA A 29 -19.56 9.96 5.03
C ALA A 29 -20.82 10.83 5.17
N ASP A 30 -20.86 12.00 4.53
CA ASP A 30 -22.02 12.90 4.54
C ASP A 30 -23.23 12.28 3.82
N ASP A 31 -23.01 11.43 2.83
CA ASP A 31 -24.05 10.66 2.13
C ASP A 31 -24.59 9.49 3.00
N GLY A 32 -23.97 9.23 4.17
CA GLY A 32 -24.38 8.22 5.15
C GLY A 32 -23.73 6.86 4.94
N ASP A 33 -22.71 6.80 4.11
CA ASP A 33 -21.91 5.60 3.82
C ASP A 33 -20.54 5.66 4.53
N THR A 34 -19.76 4.60 4.41
CA THR A 34 -18.40 4.53 4.97
C THR A 34 -17.37 4.54 3.85
N ALA A 35 -16.43 5.47 3.90
CA ALA A 35 -15.48 5.65 2.80
C ALA A 35 -14.48 4.49 2.67
N TRP A 36 -13.90 4.01 3.78
CA TRP A 36 -12.72 3.15 3.73
C TRP A 36 -12.96 1.73 4.24
N CYS A 37 -12.50 0.77 3.45
CA CYS A 37 -12.33 -0.63 3.83
C CYS A 37 -10.89 -0.83 4.33
N ILE A 38 -10.67 -0.98 5.62
CA ILE A 38 -9.33 -1.08 6.22
C ILE A 38 -9.22 -2.29 7.12
N GLY A 39 -8.12 -3.04 6.98
CA GLY A 39 -7.77 -4.15 7.85
C GLY A 39 -6.27 -4.40 7.79
N ILE A 40 -5.64 -4.63 8.96
CA ILE A 40 -4.20 -4.88 9.07
C ILE A 40 -3.86 -6.24 9.68
N GLY A 41 -4.87 -7.05 9.97
CA GLY A 41 -4.68 -8.40 10.50
C GLY A 41 -3.96 -9.28 9.47
N SER A 42 -2.89 -9.96 9.90
CA SER A 42 -2.08 -10.87 9.06
C SER A 42 -1.38 -11.94 9.90
N GLY A 43 -2.04 -12.43 10.96
CA GLY A 43 -1.42 -13.40 11.86
C GLY A 43 -0.13 -12.85 12.50
N ALA A 44 0.98 -13.55 12.31
CA ALA A 44 2.28 -13.13 12.85
C ALA A 44 2.84 -11.85 12.20
N ALA A 45 2.33 -11.49 11.02
CA ALA A 45 2.73 -10.29 10.29
C ALA A 45 1.72 -9.13 10.44
N THR A 46 0.78 -9.22 11.41
CA THR A 46 -0.16 -8.12 11.68
C THR A 46 0.58 -6.81 11.89
N GLY A 47 0.15 -5.76 11.16
CA GLY A 47 0.75 -4.42 11.22
C GLY A 47 1.40 -3.97 9.90
N TRP A 48 1.84 -4.89 9.03
CA TRP A 48 2.51 -4.52 7.77
C TRP A 48 1.67 -3.57 6.87
N PRO A 49 0.31 -3.64 6.78
CA PRO A 49 -0.39 -2.64 5.97
C PRO A 49 -0.31 -1.22 6.54
N ALA A 50 -0.11 -1.08 7.86
CA ALA A 50 0.07 0.25 8.47
C ALA A 50 1.48 0.81 8.20
N THR A 51 2.50 -0.06 8.12
CA THR A 51 3.85 0.39 7.70
C THR A 51 3.85 0.84 6.25
N ASP A 52 3.17 0.12 5.35
CA ASP A 52 2.97 0.54 3.96
C ASP A 52 2.31 1.93 3.84
N TRP A 53 1.31 2.21 4.66
CA TRP A 53 0.69 3.54 4.68
C TRP A 53 1.67 4.61 5.16
N THR A 54 2.48 4.31 6.17
CA THR A 54 3.52 5.23 6.64
C THR A 54 4.55 5.51 5.55
N GLU A 55 5.00 4.48 4.84
CA GLU A 55 5.96 4.58 3.74
C GLU A 55 5.42 5.39 2.57
N GLU A 56 4.17 5.16 2.18
CA GLU A 56 3.48 5.97 1.18
C GLU A 56 3.40 7.45 1.58
N MET A 57 3.08 7.73 2.84
CA MET A 57 3.01 9.10 3.32
C MET A 57 4.41 9.72 3.45
N MET A 58 5.43 8.96 3.87
CA MET A 58 6.81 9.43 3.86
C MET A 58 7.25 9.91 2.46
N LEU A 59 6.90 9.16 1.42
CA LEU A 59 7.20 9.56 0.04
C LEU A 59 6.43 10.80 -0.44
N ARG A 60 5.32 11.17 0.21
CA ARG A 60 4.43 12.26 -0.17
C ARG A 60 4.53 13.50 0.70
N THR A 61 5.11 13.37 1.88
CA THR A 61 5.17 14.45 2.88
C THR A 61 6.59 14.89 3.22
N THR A 62 7.62 14.17 2.74
CA THR A 62 9.01 14.53 2.94
C THR A 62 9.89 14.18 1.74
N SER A 63 11.17 14.56 1.78
CA SER A 63 12.09 14.31 0.66
C SER A 63 12.52 12.83 0.58
N LEU A 64 12.99 12.43 -0.62
CA LEU A 64 13.54 11.09 -0.81
C LEU A 64 14.79 10.83 0.05
N GLU A 65 15.59 11.87 0.30
CA GLU A 65 16.75 11.80 1.19
C GLU A 65 16.32 11.49 2.63
N ASN A 66 15.21 12.07 3.10
CA ASN A 66 14.65 11.77 4.41
C ASN A 66 14.10 10.33 4.47
N TYR A 67 13.45 9.85 3.40
CA TYR A 67 13.03 8.46 3.29
C TYR A 67 14.23 7.51 3.40
N ASP A 68 15.29 7.76 2.63
CA ASP A 68 16.51 6.95 2.63
C ASP A 68 17.20 6.97 3.99
N ALA A 69 17.30 8.14 4.64
CA ALA A 69 17.86 8.31 5.96
C ALA A 69 17.04 7.59 7.05
N TRP A 70 15.71 7.61 6.93
CA TRP A 70 14.81 6.89 7.83
C TRP A 70 14.99 5.37 7.72
N VAL A 71 15.02 4.84 6.50
CA VAL A 71 15.27 3.42 6.24
C VAL A 71 16.65 2.98 6.74
N ALA A 72 17.64 3.87 6.70
CA ALA A 72 18.99 3.61 7.23
C ALA A 72 19.12 3.78 8.76
N GLY A 73 18.07 4.24 9.46
CA GLY A 73 18.11 4.56 10.88
C GLY A 73 18.86 5.84 11.24
N GLU A 74 19.14 6.69 10.26
CA GLU A 74 19.78 7.99 10.44
C GLU A 74 18.75 9.08 10.78
N LEU A 75 17.53 8.98 10.26
CA LEU A 75 16.38 9.80 10.66
C LEU A 75 15.51 8.99 11.62
N PRO A 76 15.33 9.44 12.89
CA PRO A 76 14.53 8.69 13.86
C PRO A 76 13.04 8.63 13.51
N PHE A 77 12.35 7.58 13.95
CA PHE A 77 10.89 7.49 13.89
C PHE A 77 10.21 8.62 14.69
N SER A 78 10.82 9.07 15.78
CA SER A 78 10.34 10.19 16.59
C SER A 78 10.55 11.57 15.95
N SER A 79 11.17 11.65 14.75
CA SER A 79 11.34 12.92 14.03
C SER A 79 10.00 13.49 13.58
N PRO A 80 9.92 14.83 13.39
CA PRO A 80 8.70 15.47 12.86
C PRO A 80 8.27 14.92 11.50
N GLU A 81 9.22 14.59 10.63
CA GLU A 81 8.97 14.09 9.27
C GLU A 81 8.21 12.77 9.30
N VAL A 82 8.65 11.81 10.12
CA VAL A 82 8.00 10.50 10.24
C VAL A 82 6.65 10.62 10.96
N LYS A 83 6.58 11.42 12.03
CA LYS A 83 5.31 11.66 12.73
C LYS A 83 4.27 12.30 11.82
N ASN A 84 4.63 13.32 11.03
CA ASN A 84 3.73 13.93 10.06
C ASN A 84 3.20 12.91 9.03
N ALA A 85 4.05 11.98 8.59
CA ALA A 85 3.62 10.92 7.67
C ALA A 85 2.61 9.97 8.34
N ILE A 86 2.84 9.59 9.61
CA ILE A 86 1.89 8.76 10.36
C ILE A 86 0.58 9.52 10.63
N GLU A 87 0.65 10.79 11.04
CA GLU A 87 -0.51 11.63 11.30
C GLU A 87 -1.38 11.80 10.05
N ALA A 88 -0.79 11.91 8.86
CA ALA A 88 -1.52 12.07 7.61
C ALA A 88 -2.48 10.91 7.30
N TRP A 89 -2.06 9.66 7.49
CA TRP A 89 -2.97 8.53 7.31
C TRP A 89 -3.87 8.28 8.53
N SER A 90 -3.41 8.66 9.73
CA SER A 90 -4.17 8.54 10.97
C SER A 90 -5.45 9.38 10.96
N GLU A 91 -5.45 10.50 10.23
CA GLU A 91 -6.64 11.34 10.05
C GLU A 91 -7.80 10.55 9.43
N ILE A 92 -7.49 9.64 8.51
CA ILE A 92 -8.51 8.73 7.94
C ILE A 92 -8.87 7.63 8.96
N TRP A 93 -7.89 6.95 9.53
CA TRP A 93 -8.11 5.72 10.28
C TRP A 93 -8.76 5.92 11.64
N PHE A 94 -8.52 7.07 12.26
CA PHE A 94 -9.07 7.39 13.59
C PHE A 94 -10.40 8.13 13.54
N ASN A 95 -10.91 8.43 12.34
CA ASN A 95 -12.26 8.92 12.21
C ASN A 95 -13.22 7.72 12.06
N PRO A 96 -14.07 7.45 13.06
CA PRO A 96 -14.95 6.27 13.03
C PRO A 96 -16.02 6.32 11.94
N ASP A 97 -16.31 7.50 11.39
CA ASP A 97 -17.27 7.68 10.31
C ASP A 97 -16.64 7.34 8.94
N TYR A 98 -15.31 7.27 8.86
CA TYR A 98 -14.61 6.98 7.61
C TYR A 98 -14.31 5.50 7.39
N VAL A 99 -14.20 4.71 8.47
CA VAL A 99 -13.74 3.32 8.40
C VAL A 99 -14.87 2.34 8.66
N PHE A 100 -15.06 1.40 7.76
CA PHE A 100 -16.07 0.35 7.92
C PHE A 100 -15.81 -0.50 9.17
N GLY A 101 -16.81 -0.56 10.04
CA GLY A 101 -16.71 -1.20 11.35
C GLY A 101 -16.06 -0.33 12.44
N GLY A 102 -15.55 0.86 12.07
CA GLY A 102 -14.86 1.79 12.97
C GLY A 102 -13.41 1.42 13.24
N THR A 103 -12.66 2.35 13.83
CA THR A 103 -11.22 2.22 14.14
C THR A 103 -10.90 0.94 14.93
N ASP A 104 -11.75 0.57 15.89
CA ASP A 104 -11.54 -0.60 16.77
C ASP A 104 -11.48 -1.94 16.02
N THR A 105 -11.99 -2.00 14.79
CA THR A 105 -11.99 -3.23 13.98
C THR A 105 -10.75 -3.39 13.10
N ILE A 106 -9.98 -2.34 12.87
CA ILE A 106 -8.86 -2.31 11.90
C ILE A 106 -7.85 -3.43 12.19
N VAL A 107 -7.41 -3.57 13.45
CA VAL A 107 -6.40 -4.57 13.83
C VAL A 107 -6.92 -6.00 13.72
N SER A 108 -8.20 -6.23 13.98
CA SER A 108 -8.82 -7.56 13.94
C SER A 108 -9.31 -7.97 12.54
N THR A 109 -9.51 -7.02 11.64
CA THR A 109 -9.89 -7.28 10.25
C THR A 109 -8.68 -7.74 9.47
N MET A 110 -8.76 -8.93 8.86
CA MET A 110 -7.68 -9.48 8.05
C MET A 110 -7.50 -8.65 6.78
N PHE A 111 -6.24 -8.37 6.39
CA PHE A 111 -5.94 -7.53 5.22
C PHE A 111 -6.58 -8.06 3.93
N ASN A 112 -6.61 -9.39 3.77
CA ASN A 112 -7.18 -10.04 2.60
C ASN A 112 -8.71 -10.06 2.58
N ASP A 113 -9.36 -9.92 3.74
CA ASP A 113 -10.82 -9.88 3.87
C ASP A 113 -11.35 -8.43 3.85
N SER A 114 -10.48 -7.47 4.17
CA SER A 114 -10.86 -6.06 4.31
C SER A 114 -11.52 -5.44 3.05
N PRO A 115 -11.18 -5.81 1.80
CA PRO A 115 -11.86 -5.26 0.63
C PRO A 115 -13.22 -5.90 0.33
N ALA A 116 -13.57 -7.05 0.94
CA ALA A 116 -14.78 -7.78 0.60
C ALA A 116 -16.08 -6.96 0.73
N PRO A 117 -16.26 -6.10 1.77
CA PRO A 117 -17.45 -5.26 1.89
C PRO A 117 -17.65 -4.24 0.75
N MET A 118 -16.59 -3.93 0.00
CA MET A 118 -16.65 -3.06 -1.19
C MET A 118 -17.49 -3.69 -2.32
N PHE A 119 -17.59 -5.02 -2.34
CA PHE A 119 -18.31 -5.79 -3.37
C PHE A 119 -19.73 -6.21 -2.94
N GLU A 120 -20.22 -5.74 -1.79
CA GLU A 120 -21.62 -5.93 -1.41
C GLU A 120 -22.55 -5.00 -2.22
N ASP A 121 -23.83 -5.32 -2.28
CA ASP A 121 -24.85 -4.51 -2.95
C ASP A 121 -25.94 -4.08 -1.93
N PRO A 122 -25.99 -2.82 -1.48
CA PRO A 122 -25.03 -1.74 -1.78
C PRO A 122 -23.67 -1.98 -1.09
N PRO A 123 -22.59 -1.35 -1.58
CA PRO A 123 -21.27 -1.40 -0.94
C PRO A 123 -21.35 -0.92 0.51
N LYS A 124 -20.51 -1.53 1.37
CA LYS A 124 -20.40 -1.11 2.78
C LYS A 124 -19.23 -0.17 3.01
N CYS A 125 -18.30 -0.14 2.08
CA CYS A 125 -17.20 0.82 2.01
C CYS A 125 -16.79 0.99 0.54
N TRP A 126 -16.18 2.13 0.22
CA TRP A 126 -16.02 2.57 -1.16
C TRP A 126 -14.57 2.61 -1.64
N LEU A 127 -13.61 2.69 -0.73
CA LEU A 127 -12.20 2.86 -1.03
C LEU A 127 -11.37 1.83 -0.26
N HIS A 128 -10.36 1.27 -0.93
CA HIS A 128 -9.39 0.39 -0.32
C HIS A 128 -7.99 0.68 -0.86
N ARG A 129 -7.00 0.91 -0.01
CA ARG A 129 -5.60 1.11 -0.42
C ARG A 129 -4.81 -0.16 -0.19
N GLN A 130 -4.25 -0.71 -1.25
CA GLN A 130 -3.35 -1.86 -1.21
C GLN A 130 -2.61 -2.02 -2.53
N GLY A 131 -1.52 -2.79 -2.54
CA GLY A 131 -0.82 -3.19 -3.75
C GLY A 131 -1.69 -3.99 -4.73
N ASN A 132 -1.22 -4.16 -5.95
CA ASN A 132 -1.98 -4.82 -7.02
C ASN A 132 -2.31 -6.29 -6.73
N PHE A 133 -1.54 -6.97 -5.87
CA PHE A 133 -1.78 -8.36 -5.46
C PHE A 133 -3.14 -8.55 -4.77
N ILE A 134 -3.75 -7.49 -4.22
CA ILE A 134 -5.01 -7.59 -3.48
C ILE A 134 -6.17 -8.05 -4.38
N THR A 135 -6.07 -7.84 -5.68
CA THR A 135 -7.08 -8.31 -6.64
C THR A 135 -7.27 -9.83 -6.61
N GLY A 136 -6.26 -10.58 -6.17
CA GLY A 136 -6.38 -12.02 -5.92
C GLY A 136 -7.31 -12.39 -4.75
N ASN A 137 -7.74 -11.40 -3.95
CA ASN A 137 -8.69 -11.57 -2.85
C ASN A 137 -10.09 -11.00 -3.19
N PHE A 138 -10.26 -10.43 -4.38
CA PHE A 138 -11.56 -9.95 -4.85
C PHE A 138 -12.44 -11.13 -5.30
N PRO A 139 -13.77 -10.97 -5.34
CA PRO A 139 -14.64 -12.02 -5.84
C PRO A 139 -14.23 -12.48 -7.26
N GLU A 140 -14.14 -13.78 -7.49
CA GLU A 140 -13.79 -14.34 -8.82
C GLU A 140 -14.74 -13.90 -9.94
N THR A 141 -15.93 -13.43 -9.59
CA THR A 141 -16.94 -12.92 -10.53
C THR A 141 -16.79 -11.44 -10.84
N ALA A 142 -15.96 -10.71 -10.08
CA ALA A 142 -15.76 -9.28 -10.28
C ALA A 142 -14.82 -9.04 -11.48
N GLU A 143 -15.26 -8.20 -12.41
CA GLU A 143 -14.52 -7.88 -13.64
C GLU A 143 -13.80 -6.55 -13.50
N ALA A 144 -12.47 -6.57 -13.71
CA ALA A 144 -11.61 -5.39 -13.69
C ALA A 144 -12.02 -4.38 -14.77
N GLY A 145 -12.07 -3.09 -14.41
CA GLY A 145 -12.53 -2.02 -15.31
C GLY A 145 -14.04 -1.91 -15.47
N VAL A 146 -14.80 -2.88 -14.93
CA VAL A 146 -16.28 -2.91 -14.92
C VAL A 146 -16.81 -2.82 -13.50
N ASP A 147 -16.55 -3.83 -12.67
CA ASP A 147 -17.04 -3.89 -11.31
C ASP A 147 -16.12 -3.16 -10.34
N TYR A 148 -14.81 -3.16 -10.59
CA TYR A 148 -13.82 -2.43 -9.81
C TYR A 148 -12.76 -1.80 -10.71
N ASP A 149 -12.11 -0.77 -10.18
CA ASP A 149 -10.99 -0.10 -10.83
C ASP A 149 -10.06 0.48 -9.76
N PHE A 150 -9.03 1.19 -10.18
CA PHE A 150 -8.03 1.77 -9.29
C PHE A 150 -7.66 3.18 -9.74
N PHE A 151 -7.05 3.91 -8.84
CA PHE A 151 -6.37 5.16 -9.14
C PHE A 151 -5.06 5.25 -8.35
N TYR A 152 -4.15 6.07 -8.84
CA TYR A 152 -2.92 6.38 -8.13
C TYR A 152 -3.25 7.09 -6.81
N LEU A 153 -2.69 6.63 -5.68
CA LEU A 153 -2.83 7.34 -4.40
C LEU A 153 -2.30 8.77 -4.56
N PRO A 154 -3.13 9.80 -4.40
CA PRO A 154 -2.76 11.16 -4.79
C PRO A 154 -1.56 11.71 -4.02
N PRO A 155 -0.79 12.65 -4.60
CA PRO A 155 0.25 13.35 -3.90
C PRO A 155 -0.34 14.31 -2.84
N VAL A 156 0.40 14.51 -1.76
CA VAL A 156 0.13 15.53 -0.76
C VAL A 156 0.85 16.81 -1.20
N GLY A 157 0.14 17.68 -1.92
CA GLY A 157 0.72 18.88 -2.55
C GLY A 157 1.65 18.56 -3.73
N ASP A 158 2.37 19.59 -4.20
CA ASP A 158 3.19 19.50 -5.42
C ASP A 158 4.69 19.29 -5.16
N ASP A 159 5.13 19.34 -3.89
CA ASP A 159 6.55 19.44 -3.55
C ASP A 159 7.35 18.16 -3.82
N TYR A 160 6.71 16.99 -3.73
CA TYR A 160 7.38 15.68 -3.81
C TYR A 160 7.01 14.87 -5.06
N GLY A 161 6.26 15.46 -5.98
CA GLY A 161 5.90 14.87 -7.27
C GLY A 161 4.96 13.67 -7.15
N ARG A 162 5.19 12.65 -7.97
CA ARG A 162 4.38 11.41 -8.03
C ARG A 162 5.27 10.20 -7.72
N PRO A 163 5.64 9.98 -6.46
CA PRO A 163 6.47 8.84 -6.07
C PRO A 163 5.67 7.52 -6.13
N PHE A 164 6.38 6.41 -6.26
CA PHE A 164 5.80 5.07 -6.24
C PHE A 164 6.54 4.20 -5.23
N LEU A 165 5.79 3.64 -4.28
CA LEU A 165 6.29 2.63 -3.36
C LEU A 165 6.26 1.27 -4.05
N VAL A 166 7.34 0.51 -3.96
CA VAL A 166 7.50 -0.78 -4.61
C VAL A 166 7.83 -1.84 -3.56
N ALA A 167 7.11 -2.93 -3.58
CA ALA A 167 7.49 -4.17 -2.91
C ALA A 167 7.62 -5.28 -3.95
N GLY A 168 8.20 -6.43 -3.60
CA GLY A 168 8.32 -7.50 -4.57
C GLY A 168 8.97 -8.77 -4.04
N ASP A 169 8.77 -9.84 -4.79
CA ASP A 169 9.37 -11.13 -4.50
C ASP A 169 10.84 -11.17 -4.91
N MET A 170 11.69 -11.65 -4.01
CA MET A 170 13.13 -11.75 -4.21
C MET A 170 13.51 -13.19 -4.54
N MET A 171 14.20 -13.38 -5.68
CA MET A 171 14.78 -14.67 -6.05
C MET A 171 16.18 -14.80 -5.48
N SER A 172 16.39 -15.80 -4.60
CA SER A 172 17.69 -16.03 -3.95
C SER A 172 18.30 -17.38 -4.33
N MET A 173 19.62 -17.38 -4.56
CA MET A 173 20.39 -18.58 -4.87
C MET A 173 20.92 -19.21 -3.58
N PHE A 174 20.47 -20.43 -3.25
CA PHE A 174 20.89 -21.18 -2.06
C PHE A 174 21.94 -22.27 -2.35
N ASN A 175 22.22 -22.53 -3.62
CA ASN A 175 23.22 -23.51 -4.05
C ASN A 175 23.92 -23.00 -5.31
N ASP A 176 25.24 -22.90 -5.25
CA ASP A 176 26.07 -22.39 -6.35
C ASP A 176 26.51 -23.54 -7.28
N ARG A 177 25.65 -23.93 -8.21
CA ARG A 177 25.93 -24.90 -9.27
C ARG A 177 25.43 -24.38 -10.63
N PRO A 178 25.97 -24.89 -11.74
CA PRO A 178 25.68 -24.35 -13.08
C PRO A 178 24.21 -24.26 -13.44
N GLU A 179 23.39 -25.25 -13.03
CA GLU A 179 21.97 -25.26 -13.33
C GLU A 179 21.21 -24.15 -12.56
N VAL A 180 21.60 -23.91 -11.31
CA VAL A 180 21.00 -22.83 -10.50
C VAL A 180 21.40 -21.47 -11.04
N ARG A 181 22.69 -21.30 -11.43
CA ARG A 181 23.14 -20.05 -12.09
C ARG A 181 22.37 -19.80 -13.39
N ALA A 182 22.18 -20.81 -14.24
CA ALA A 182 21.40 -20.69 -15.46
C ALA A 182 19.93 -20.30 -15.19
N LEU A 183 19.33 -20.83 -14.13
CA LEU A 183 17.98 -20.45 -13.71
C LEU A 183 17.94 -18.99 -13.22
N MET A 184 18.90 -18.57 -12.40
CA MET A 184 18.98 -17.17 -11.94
C MET A 184 19.19 -16.22 -13.12
N GLU A 185 20.02 -16.59 -14.11
CA GLU A 185 20.20 -15.82 -15.32
C GLU A 185 18.90 -15.72 -16.13
N TYR A 186 18.14 -16.81 -16.24
CA TYR A 186 16.81 -16.79 -16.87
C TYR A 186 15.86 -15.82 -16.17
N PHE A 187 15.86 -15.76 -14.82
CA PHE A 187 15.03 -14.81 -14.07
C PHE A 187 15.39 -13.35 -14.31
N THR A 188 16.54 -13.03 -14.88
CA THR A 188 16.87 -11.64 -15.29
C THR A 188 16.22 -11.24 -16.62
N THR A 189 15.55 -12.15 -17.30
CA THR A 189 14.88 -11.90 -18.57
C THR A 189 13.37 -11.70 -18.39
N PRO A 190 12.71 -10.80 -19.15
CA PRO A 190 11.27 -10.58 -19.03
C PRO A 190 10.44 -11.81 -19.41
N GLU A 191 10.96 -12.71 -20.24
CA GLU A 191 10.33 -13.96 -20.62
C GLU A 191 10.05 -14.87 -19.39
N SER A 192 10.87 -14.79 -18.35
CA SER A 192 10.68 -15.54 -17.11
C SER A 192 9.37 -15.18 -16.40
N ALA A 193 8.93 -13.94 -16.53
CA ALA A 193 7.69 -13.43 -15.93
C ALA A 193 6.48 -13.55 -16.86
N SER A 194 6.67 -13.94 -18.15
CA SER A 194 5.62 -13.88 -19.18
C SER A 194 4.32 -14.61 -18.81
N GLY A 195 4.42 -15.79 -18.19
CA GLY A 195 3.24 -16.54 -17.74
C GLY A 195 2.49 -15.85 -16.60
N TRP A 196 3.21 -15.17 -15.73
CA TRP A 196 2.63 -14.41 -14.62
C TRP A 196 1.95 -13.14 -15.14
N LEU A 197 2.67 -12.36 -15.94
CA LEU A 197 2.14 -11.12 -16.54
C LEU A 197 0.91 -11.36 -17.40
N ALA A 198 0.87 -12.50 -18.12
CA ALA A 198 -0.28 -12.87 -18.95
C ALA A 198 -1.54 -13.20 -18.14
N ASN A 199 -1.39 -13.65 -16.89
CA ASN A 199 -2.51 -14.00 -16.01
C ASN A 199 -2.93 -12.89 -15.04
N GLY A 200 -2.15 -11.81 -14.94
CA GLY A 200 -2.39 -10.69 -14.02
C GLY A 200 -1.83 -10.90 -12.61
N GLY A 201 -1.94 -9.87 -11.79
CA GLY A 201 -1.50 -9.87 -10.38
C GLY A 201 -0.01 -9.58 -10.17
N ALA A 202 0.77 -9.31 -11.21
CA ALA A 202 2.19 -8.98 -11.13
C ALA A 202 2.58 -7.85 -12.08
N LEU A 203 3.62 -7.11 -11.70
CA LEU A 203 4.34 -6.16 -12.55
C LEU A 203 5.76 -6.67 -12.78
N ALA A 204 6.27 -6.47 -14.00
CA ALA A 204 7.63 -6.87 -14.33
C ALA A 204 8.66 -5.88 -13.76
N ALA A 205 9.63 -6.39 -13.03
CA ALA A 205 10.80 -5.61 -12.60
C ALA A 205 11.81 -5.35 -13.76
N HIS A 206 11.53 -5.87 -14.94
CA HIS A 206 12.44 -5.84 -16.07
C HIS A 206 12.22 -4.59 -16.94
N LEU A 207 13.24 -3.78 -17.15
CA LEU A 207 13.19 -2.59 -18.00
C LEU A 207 12.83 -2.88 -19.48
N THR A 208 12.98 -4.15 -19.90
CA THR A 208 12.68 -4.60 -21.27
C THR A 208 11.29 -5.25 -21.40
N ALA A 209 10.52 -5.30 -20.31
CA ALA A 209 9.13 -5.74 -20.38
C ALA A 209 8.30 -4.72 -21.16
N THR A 210 7.44 -5.20 -22.04
CA THR A 210 6.59 -4.36 -22.89
C THR A 210 5.13 -4.48 -22.52
N PRO A 211 4.28 -3.47 -22.77
CA PRO A 211 2.86 -3.49 -22.37
C PRO A 211 2.08 -4.70 -22.93
N ASP A 212 2.47 -5.25 -24.08
CA ASP A 212 1.84 -6.41 -24.70
C ASP A 212 2.13 -7.74 -23.98
N MET A 213 3.07 -7.76 -23.03
CA MET A 213 3.31 -8.90 -22.15
C MET A 213 2.23 -9.04 -21.06
N TYR A 214 1.53 -7.95 -20.73
CA TYR A 214 0.45 -7.96 -19.74
C TYR A 214 -0.86 -8.43 -20.39
N GLY A 215 -1.41 -9.52 -19.86
CA GLY A 215 -2.64 -10.13 -20.38
C GLY A 215 -3.92 -9.36 -19.96
N VAL A 216 -3.84 -8.53 -18.96
CA VAL A 216 -4.97 -7.82 -18.35
C VAL A 216 -4.78 -6.31 -18.49
N ASP A 217 -5.83 -5.59 -18.87
CA ASP A 217 -5.78 -4.13 -19.06
C ASP A 217 -5.51 -3.37 -17.79
N LEU A 218 -5.94 -3.90 -16.66
CA LEU A 218 -5.70 -3.32 -15.34
C LEU A 218 -4.19 -3.21 -15.03
N GLU A 219 -3.42 -4.30 -15.21
CA GLU A 219 -1.97 -4.26 -14.98
C GLU A 219 -1.24 -3.37 -15.99
N ARG A 220 -1.76 -3.27 -17.23
CA ARG A 220 -1.24 -2.28 -18.18
C ARG A 220 -1.43 -0.85 -17.67
N GLY A 221 -2.59 -0.53 -17.11
CA GLY A 221 -2.87 0.75 -16.50
C GLY A 221 -1.96 1.04 -15.30
N ILE A 222 -1.72 0.05 -14.43
CA ILE A 222 -0.78 0.18 -13.30
C ILE A 222 0.65 0.41 -13.83
N ALA A 223 1.08 -0.35 -14.85
CA ALA A 223 2.39 -0.17 -15.46
C ALA A 223 2.56 1.22 -16.10
N GLU A 224 1.50 1.82 -16.62
CA GLU A 224 1.50 3.22 -17.10
C GLU A 224 1.70 4.21 -15.95
N ILE A 225 1.05 4.01 -14.80
CA ILE A 225 1.27 4.83 -13.59
C ILE A 225 2.73 4.71 -13.14
N VAL A 226 3.26 3.49 -13.08
CA VAL A 226 4.68 3.23 -12.76
C VAL A 226 5.60 3.98 -13.70
N ASN A 227 5.33 3.97 -15.01
CA ASN A 227 6.13 4.69 -15.99
C ASN A 227 6.07 6.23 -15.87
N GLN A 228 5.01 6.76 -15.24
CA GLN A 228 4.84 8.19 -14.99
C GLN A 228 5.38 8.61 -13.61
N ALA A 229 5.80 7.67 -12.79
CA ALA A 229 6.33 7.97 -11.46
C ALA A 229 7.59 8.85 -11.54
N THR A 230 7.68 9.84 -10.68
CA THR A 230 8.83 10.75 -10.60
C THR A 230 9.97 10.15 -9.78
N ALA A 231 9.67 9.18 -8.93
CA ALA A 231 10.62 8.48 -8.07
C ALA A 231 10.08 7.11 -7.67
N PHE A 232 11.00 6.21 -7.31
CA PHE A 232 10.71 4.89 -6.74
C PHE A 232 11.46 4.73 -5.44
N ARG A 233 10.83 4.11 -4.45
CA ARG A 233 11.51 3.52 -3.30
C ARG A 233 10.93 2.14 -3.02
N PHE A 234 11.82 1.24 -2.62
CA PHE A 234 11.41 -0.06 -2.14
C PHE A 234 10.80 0.09 -0.74
N ASP A 235 9.90 -0.81 -0.38
CA ASP A 235 9.31 -0.97 0.93
C ASP A 235 10.37 -0.79 2.02
N GLY A 236 10.20 0.26 2.83
CA GLY A 236 11.21 0.67 3.80
C GLY A 236 11.32 -0.33 4.95
N SER A 237 10.21 -0.90 5.40
CA SER A 237 10.18 -1.87 6.48
C SER A 237 10.92 -3.15 6.09
N ASP A 238 10.85 -3.57 4.82
CA ASP A 238 11.58 -4.71 4.28
C ASP A 238 13.09 -4.46 4.16
N LEU A 239 13.50 -3.20 4.04
CA LEU A 239 14.92 -2.82 3.95
C LEU A 239 15.56 -2.57 5.32
N MET A 240 14.76 -2.31 6.36
CA MET A 240 15.24 -2.14 7.72
C MET A 240 15.75 -3.46 8.32
N PRO A 241 16.57 -3.43 9.41
CA PRO A 241 16.84 -4.64 10.18
C PRO A 241 15.54 -5.34 10.58
N GLY A 242 15.46 -6.67 10.44
CA GLY A 242 14.21 -7.40 10.67
C GLY A 242 13.60 -7.21 12.07
N GLU A 243 14.43 -6.95 13.08
CA GLU A 243 13.99 -6.61 14.44
C GLU A 243 13.30 -5.24 14.53
N VAL A 244 13.55 -4.36 13.55
CA VAL A 244 12.89 -3.05 13.42
C VAL A 244 11.73 -3.16 12.44
N GLY A 245 11.98 -3.40 11.16
CA GLY A 245 10.99 -3.31 10.11
C GLY A 245 9.81 -4.27 10.30
N SER A 246 10.07 -5.59 10.40
CA SER A 246 9.04 -6.60 10.66
C SER A 246 8.84 -6.93 12.15
N GLY A 247 9.57 -6.25 13.03
CA GLY A 247 9.48 -6.40 14.49
C GLY A 247 8.77 -5.23 15.16
N SER A 248 9.57 -4.29 15.68
CA SER A 248 9.04 -3.18 16.48
C SER A 248 8.14 -2.24 15.71
N PHE A 249 8.39 -2.00 14.42
CA PHE A 249 7.56 -1.10 13.62
C PHE A 249 6.15 -1.68 13.44
N TRP A 250 6.02 -2.97 13.05
CA TRP A 250 4.70 -3.61 12.97
C TRP A 250 3.97 -3.57 14.32
N THR A 251 4.67 -3.95 15.39
CA THR A 251 4.08 -3.99 16.74
C THR A 251 3.62 -2.62 17.21
N ALA A 252 4.48 -1.60 17.06
CA ALA A 252 4.17 -0.24 17.47
C ALA A 252 2.99 0.35 16.71
N MET A 253 2.86 0.06 15.40
CA MET A 253 1.70 0.49 14.62
C MET A 253 0.41 -0.22 15.06
N VAL A 254 0.48 -1.51 15.40
CA VAL A 254 -0.66 -2.23 15.98
C VAL A 254 -1.09 -1.61 17.32
N ASP A 255 -0.14 -1.31 18.20
CA ASP A 255 -0.43 -0.71 19.50
C ASP A 255 -0.99 0.71 19.35
N TYR A 256 -0.44 1.49 18.43
CA TYR A 256 -0.93 2.84 18.12
C TYR A 256 -2.36 2.80 17.58
N VAL A 257 -2.65 1.97 16.57
CA VAL A 257 -3.99 1.84 15.98
C VAL A 257 -5.01 1.28 16.98
N SER A 258 -4.57 0.41 17.89
CA SER A 258 -5.41 -0.13 18.98
C SER A 258 -5.64 0.85 20.14
N GLY A 259 -4.98 2.03 20.11
CA GLY A 259 -5.05 2.99 21.23
C GLY A 259 -4.32 2.53 22.50
N LEU A 260 -3.45 1.51 22.41
CA LEU A 260 -2.61 1.04 23.51
C LEU A 260 -1.38 1.91 23.72
N SER A 261 -0.95 2.62 22.68
CA SER A 261 0.18 3.55 22.71
C SER A 261 -0.19 4.85 21.99
N ASP A 262 0.34 5.98 22.45
CA ASP A 262 0.32 7.21 21.68
C ASP A 262 1.46 7.25 20.64
N LEU A 263 1.40 8.19 19.70
CA LEU A 263 2.39 8.30 18.62
C LEU A 263 3.82 8.57 19.14
N ASP A 264 3.95 9.37 20.19
CA ASP A 264 5.25 9.69 20.78
C ASP A 264 5.91 8.45 21.39
N THR A 265 5.12 7.67 22.11
CA THR A 265 5.56 6.41 22.72
C THR A 265 5.88 5.37 21.64
N ALA A 266 4.99 5.15 20.69
CA ALA A 266 5.17 4.17 19.62
C ALA A 266 6.45 4.44 18.80
N THR A 267 6.66 5.70 18.40
CA THR A 267 7.87 6.08 17.62
C THR A 267 9.14 5.97 18.43
N ALA A 268 9.12 6.32 19.73
CA ALA A 268 10.29 6.18 20.61
C ALA A 268 10.66 4.70 20.88
N GLU A 269 9.69 3.80 20.94
CA GLU A 269 9.92 2.35 21.08
C GLU A 269 10.60 1.77 19.85
N ILE A 270 10.17 2.20 18.63
CA ILE A 270 10.85 1.80 17.39
C ILE A 270 12.29 2.31 17.37
N ASP A 271 12.52 3.58 17.70
CA ASP A 271 13.88 4.16 17.77
C ASP A 271 14.80 3.39 18.75
N ALA A 272 14.26 2.94 19.88
CA ALA A 272 15.01 2.18 20.88
C ALA A 272 15.38 0.75 20.44
N SER A 273 14.71 0.21 19.43
CA SER A 273 14.91 -1.16 18.95
C SER A 273 16.02 -1.29 17.91
N TRP A 274 16.53 -0.19 17.37
CA TRP A 274 17.59 -0.23 16.36
C TRP A 274 18.85 -0.92 16.89
N PRO A 275 19.46 -1.85 16.11
CA PRO A 275 20.70 -2.49 16.48
C PRO A 275 21.83 -1.45 16.65
N ARG A 276 22.64 -1.64 17.69
CA ARG A 276 23.76 -0.74 18.04
C ARG A 276 25.04 -1.17 17.35
#